data_e058f58422c96ea376b5a1f8fa12d4b0
#
_entry.id   e058f58422c96ea376b5a1f8fa12d4b0
#
_cell.length_a   1.000
_cell.length_b   1.000
_cell.length_c   1.000
_cell.angle_alpha   90.00
_cell.angle_beta   90.00
_cell.angle_gamma   90.00
#
_symmetry.space_group_name_H-M   'P 1'
#
loop_
_entity.id
_entity.type
_entity.pdbx_description
1 polymer ?
#
loop_
_entity_poly.entity_id
_entity_poly.type
_entity_poly.pdbx_seq_one_letter_code
_entity_poly.pdbx_strand_id
1 'polypeptide(L)'
;MPVSLFILILYIVALFAISWYAKKRSEGNNENFALAGRRLSAPLICVTIIGLAVGGASTIGVSEHAFRVGLSAGWYTIAWALGAIVMGLFMAKKYREQNITTITELIERHHTKGAVILGVFCQIVIQLVIISLQYIAGGSILHAILPDIFDFHTGMIVSAITFIG
;
A
#
# COMPACT_ATOMS: atom_id res chain seq x y z
N MET A 1 -7.82 20.71 19.28
CA MET A 1 -6.70 19.83 19.70
C MET A 1 -7.10 18.53 20.40
N PRO A 2 -7.81 18.48 21.53
CA PRO A 2 -8.11 17.20 22.19
C PRO A 2 -8.97 16.24 21.35
N VAL A 3 -9.90 16.76 20.53
CA VAL A 3 -10.78 15.95 19.71
C VAL A 3 -10.04 15.24 18.56
N SER A 4 -9.14 15.95 17.87
CA SER A 4 -8.35 15.37 16.78
C SER A 4 -7.40 14.27 17.27
N LEU A 5 -6.77 14.48 18.42
CA LEU A 5 -5.92 13.49 19.07
C LEU A 5 -6.73 12.24 19.48
N PHE A 6 -7.89 12.45 20.06
CA PHE A 6 -8.80 11.35 20.47
C PHE A 6 -9.23 10.49 19.27
N ILE A 7 -9.62 11.14 18.17
CA ILE A 7 -10.01 10.44 16.93
C ILE A 7 -8.82 9.65 16.37
N LEU A 8 -7.61 10.22 16.37
CA LEU A 8 -6.41 9.55 15.90
C LEU A 8 -6.09 8.31 16.73
N ILE A 9 -6.12 8.42 18.06
CA ILE A 9 -5.87 7.28 18.96
C ILE A 9 -6.93 6.20 18.76
N LEU A 10 -8.19 6.59 18.68
CA LEU A 10 -9.30 5.64 18.44
C LEU A 10 -9.13 4.88 17.14
N TYR A 11 -8.71 5.57 16.06
CA TYR A 11 -8.43 4.97 14.76
C TYR A 11 -7.28 3.96 14.82
N ILE A 12 -6.17 4.33 15.46
CA ILE A 12 -5.00 3.44 15.63
C ILE A 12 -5.40 2.19 16.43
N VAL A 13 -6.09 2.37 17.56
CA VAL A 13 -6.56 1.24 18.39
C VAL A 13 -7.49 0.32 17.60
N ALA A 14 -8.41 0.88 16.81
CA ALA A 14 -9.29 0.09 15.96
C ALA A 14 -8.52 -0.73 14.92
N LEU A 15 -7.50 -0.15 14.29
CA LEU A 15 -6.65 -0.88 13.34
C LEU A 15 -5.89 -2.04 14.01
N PHE A 16 -5.30 -1.82 15.18
CA PHE A 16 -4.62 -2.89 15.92
C PHE A 16 -5.59 -3.99 16.35
N ALA A 17 -6.79 -3.64 16.81
CA ALA A 17 -7.82 -4.61 17.19
C ALA A 17 -8.27 -5.47 16.00
N ILE A 18 -8.49 -4.85 14.84
CA ILE A 18 -8.85 -5.57 13.61
C ILE A 18 -7.71 -6.48 13.16
N SER A 19 -6.46 -5.99 13.21
CA SER A 19 -5.27 -6.77 12.84
C SER A 19 -5.07 -7.97 13.74
N TRP A 20 -5.24 -7.79 15.05
CA TRP A 20 -5.17 -8.91 16.01
C TRP A 20 -6.27 -9.94 15.74
N TYR A 21 -7.51 -9.49 15.55
CA TYR A 21 -8.62 -10.39 15.24
C TYR A 21 -8.37 -11.18 13.95
N ALA A 22 -7.89 -10.53 12.91
CA ALA A 22 -7.54 -11.16 11.64
C ALA A 22 -6.41 -12.18 11.80
N LYS A 23 -5.34 -11.82 12.55
CA LYS A 23 -4.22 -12.72 12.85
C LYS A 23 -4.71 -14.00 13.54
N LYS A 24 -5.49 -13.85 14.61
CA LYS A 24 -6.02 -15.01 15.37
C LYS A 24 -6.87 -15.93 14.49
N ARG A 25 -7.57 -15.37 13.50
CA ARG A 25 -8.41 -16.17 12.59
C ARG A 25 -7.62 -16.86 11.48
N SER A 26 -6.42 -16.38 11.14
CA SER A 26 -5.56 -16.94 10.09
C SER A 26 -4.49 -17.89 10.61
N GLU A 27 -4.38 -18.10 11.93
CA GLU A 27 -3.40 -19.00 12.55
C GLU A 27 -3.53 -20.43 12.02
N GLY A 28 -2.41 -20.93 11.47
CA GLY A 28 -2.26 -22.31 11.01
C GLY A 28 -2.15 -22.53 9.51
N ASN A 29 -2.34 -21.50 8.65
CA ASN A 29 -2.20 -21.68 7.21
C ASN A 29 -1.61 -20.44 6.53
N ASN A 30 -0.37 -20.57 6.02
CA ASN A 30 0.33 -19.49 5.32
C ASN A 30 -0.43 -18.98 4.08
N GLU A 31 -1.15 -19.85 3.38
CA GLU A 31 -1.96 -19.46 2.23
C GLU A 31 -3.17 -18.61 2.64
N ASN A 32 -3.80 -18.95 3.77
CA ASN A 32 -4.89 -18.12 4.32
C ASN A 32 -4.39 -16.76 4.77
N PHE A 33 -3.19 -16.67 5.32
CA PHE A 33 -2.61 -15.40 5.74
C PHE A 33 -2.25 -14.52 4.54
N ALA A 34 -1.55 -15.05 3.55
CA ALA A 34 -1.04 -14.28 2.41
C ALA A 34 -2.11 -13.97 1.34
N LEU A 35 -3.03 -14.91 1.10
CA LEU A 35 -3.97 -14.87 -0.03
C LEU A 35 -5.44 -14.95 0.38
N ALA A 36 -5.73 -14.87 1.69
CA ALA A 36 -7.10 -15.08 2.24
C ALA A 36 -7.76 -16.36 1.68
N GLY A 37 -6.96 -17.43 1.51
CA GLY A 37 -7.41 -18.70 0.94
C GLY A 37 -7.91 -18.59 -0.51
N ARG A 38 -7.54 -17.55 -1.26
CA ARG A 38 -8.00 -17.26 -2.63
C ARG A 38 -9.53 -17.15 -2.78
N ARG A 39 -10.24 -16.81 -1.69
CA ARG A 39 -11.71 -16.77 -1.61
C ARG A 39 -12.29 -15.35 -1.51
N LEU A 40 -11.48 -14.32 -1.73
CA LEU A 40 -11.96 -12.95 -1.69
C LEU A 40 -12.96 -12.69 -2.81
N SER A 41 -14.05 -12.01 -2.47
CA SER A 41 -15.05 -11.55 -3.44
C SER A 41 -14.49 -10.41 -4.29
N ALA A 42 -14.99 -10.28 -5.53
CA ALA A 42 -14.54 -9.23 -6.44
C ALA A 42 -14.66 -7.80 -5.86
N PRO A 43 -15.76 -7.41 -5.16
CA PRO A 43 -15.84 -6.10 -4.52
C PRO A 43 -14.74 -5.87 -3.48
N LEU A 44 -14.42 -6.90 -2.69
CA LEU A 44 -13.38 -6.79 -1.67
C LEU A 44 -11.98 -6.63 -2.28
N ILE A 45 -11.70 -7.34 -3.37
CA ILE A 45 -10.47 -7.16 -4.15
C ILE A 45 -10.39 -5.74 -4.72
N CYS A 46 -11.49 -5.22 -5.29
CA CYS A 46 -11.53 -3.83 -5.78
C CYS A 46 -11.21 -2.82 -4.67
N VAL A 47 -11.83 -2.95 -3.50
CA VAL A 47 -11.55 -2.07 -2.36
C VAL A 47 -10.08 -2.15 -1.93
N THR A 48 -9.48 -3.35 -1.91
CA THR A 48 -8.07 -3.54 -1.58
C THR A 48 -7.15 -2.86 -2.59
N ILE A 49 -7.43 -3.00 -3.90
CA ILE A 49 -6.64 -2.35 -4.96
C ILE A 49 -6.78 -0.83 -4.88
N ILE A 50 -8.00 -0.31 -4.66
CA ILE A 50 -8.23 1.12 -4.49
C ILE A 50 -7.48 1.63 -3.24
N GLY A 51 -7.54 0.91 -2.12
CA GLY A 51 -6.82 1.27 -0.90
C GLY A 51 -5.31 1.31 -1.08
N LEU A 52 -4.74 0.44 -1.93
CA LEU A 52 -3.33 0.46 -2.29
C LEU A 52 -2.99 1.66 -3.19
N ALA A 53 -3.87 2.00 -4.14
CA ALA A 53 -3.66 3.10 -5.09
C ALA A 53 -3.82 4.48 -4.42
N VAL A 54 -4.76 4.60 -3.49
CA VAL A 54 -5.05 5.85 -2.75
C VAL A 54 -4.19 5.90 -1.49
N GLY A 55 -2.89 6.08 -1.67
CA GLY A 55 -1.91 6.22 -0.58
C GLY A 55 -1.35 7.64 -0.48
N GLY A 56 -0.31 7.83 0.35
CA GLY A 56 0.33 9.12 0.57
C GLY A 56 0.84 9.79 -0.71
N ALA A 57 1.39 9.02 -1.64
CA ALA A 57 1.87 9.56 -2.92
C ALA A 57 0.73 10.13 -3.79
N SER A 58 -0.41 9.44 -3.87
CA SER A 58 -1.54 9.87 -4.70
C SER A 58 -2.37 10.99 -4.06
N THR A 59 -2.45 11.04 -2.73
CA THR A 59 -3.21 12.07 -2.04
C THR A 59 -2.40 13.33 -1.79
N ILE A 60 -1.25 13.23 -1.15
CA ILE A 60 -0.42 14.40 -0.81
C ILE A 60 0.46 14.79 -1.99
N GLY A 61 1.20 13.84 -2.57
CA GLY A 61 2.15 14.14 -3.64
C GLY A 61 1.47 14.66 -4.92
N VAL A 62 0.39 14.03 -5.35
CA VAL A 62 -0.37 14.50 -6.52
C VAL A 62 -1.05 15.84 -6.23
N SER A 63 -1.59 16.04 -5.03
CA SER A 63 -2.20 17.32 -4.65
C SER A 63 -1.16 18.45 -4.64
N GLU A 64 -0.01 18.25 -4.05
CA GLU A 64 1.08 19.24 -4.07
C GLU A 64 1.52 19.55 -5.50
N HIS A 65 1.68 18.52 -6.33
CA HIS A 65 2.07 18.71 -7.74
C HIS A 65 1.00 19.47 -8.53
N ALA A 66 -0.29 19.23 -8.22
CA ALA A 66 -1.40 19.93 -8.87
C ALA A 66 -1.39 21.43 -8.61
N PHE A 67 -0.90 21.89 -7.46
CA PHE A 67 -0.69 23.32 -7.20
C PHE A 67 0.34 23.95 -8.15
N ARG A 68 1.29 23.17 -8.65
CA ARG A 68 2.37 23.67 -9.54
C ARG A 68 2.01 23.55 -11.02
N VAL A 69 1.40 22.43 -11.44
CA VAL A 69 1.19 22.10 -12.86
C VAL A 69 -0.30 21.99 -13.24
N GLY A 70 -1.21 22.21 -12.30
CA GLY A 70 -2.64 22.14 -12.52
C GLY A 70 -3.16 20.72 -12.74
N LEU A 71 -4.23 20.59 -13.53
CA LEU A 71 -4.94 19.32 -13.76
C LEU A 71 -4.08 18.21 -14.38
N SER A 72 -2.96 18.55 -15.00
CA SER A 72 -2.04 17.56 -15.58
C SER A 72 -1.43 16.62 -14.54
N ALA A 73 -1.37 17.00 -13.26
CA ALA A 73 -0.97 16.11 -12.17
C ALA A 73 -1.90 14.88 -12.04
N GLY A 74 -3.15 14.98 -12.44
CA GLY A 74 -4.13 13.88 -12.43
C GLY A 74 -3.77 12.72 -13.35
N TRP A 75 -2.86 12.91 -14.31
CA TRP A 75 -2.38 11.81 -15.16
C TRP A 75 -1.75 10.66 -14.38
N TYR A 76 -1.17 10.93 -13.23
CA TYR A 76 -0.66 9.89 -12.35
C TYR A 76 -1.76 8.88 -11.96
N THR A 77 -2.88 9.36 -11.46
CA THR A 77 -4.01 8.52 -11.04
C THR A 77 -4.70 7.86 -12.23
N ILE A 78 -4.85 8.58 -13.35
CA ILE A 78 -5.44 8.06 -14.58
C ILE A 78 -4.59 6.93 -15.16
N ALA A 79 -3.28 7.09 -15.23
CA ALA A 79 -2.37 6.06 -15.74
C ALA A 79 -2.42 4.79 -14.87
N TRP A 80 -2.50 4.95 -13.55
CA TRP A 80 -2.65 3.84 -12.61
C TRP A 80 -3.97 3.07 -12.84
N ALA A 81 -5.07 3.79 -12.97
CA ALA A 81 -6.39 3.21 -13.23
C ALA A 81 -6.44 2.48 -14.57
N LEU A 82 -5.89 3.07 -15.64
CA LEU A 82 -5.80 2.42 -16.95
C LEU A 82 -4.94 1.16 -16.90
N GLY A 83 -3.80 1.20 -16.21
CA GLY A 83 -2.96 0.02 -15.99
C GLY A 83 -3.71 -1.11 -15.28
N ALA A 84 -4.48 -0.79 -14.23
CA ALA A 84 -5.29 -1.75 -13.50
C ALA A 84 -6.39 -2.37 -14.39
N ILE A 85 -7.04 -1.57 -15.24
CA ILE A 85 -8.05 -2.05 -16.20
C ILE A 85 -7.42 -3.02 -17.22
N VAL A 86 -6.30 -2.64 -17.84
CA VAL A 86 -5.58 -3.49 -18.80
C VAL A 86 -5.14 -4.80 -18.14
N MET A 87 -4.56 -4.72 -16.95
CA MET A 87 -4.17 -5.89 -16.17
C MET A 87 -5.36 -6.81 -15.89
N GLY A 88 -6.50 -6.25 -15.44
CA GLY A 88 -7.71 -6.98 -15.13
C GLY A 88 -8.30 -7.70 -16.33
N LEU A 89 -8.38 -7.02 -17.48
CA LEU A 89 -9.01 -7.56 -18.69
C LEU A 89 -8.15 -8.60 -19.40
N PHE A 90 -6.83 -8.38 -19.49
CA PHE A 90 -5.97 -9.19 -20.36
C PHE A 90 -5.09 -10.20 -19.61
N MET A 91 -4.69 -9.89 -18.37
CA MET A 91 -3.67 -10.67 -17.67
C MET A 91 -4.18 -11.41 -16.43
N ALA A 92 -5.18 -10.89 -15.73
CA ALA A 92 -5.63 -11.45 -14.45
C ALA A 92 -6.05 -12.92 -14.55
N LYS A 93 -6.77 -13.31 -15.61
CA LYS A 93 -7.18 -14.69 -15.85
C LYS A 93 -5.98 -15.62 -16.01
N LYS A 94 -4.99 -15.22 -16.83
CA LYS A 94 -3.78 -16.01 -17.09
C LYS A 94 -2.94 -16.22 -15.83
N TYR A 95 -2.80 -15.17 -14.99
CA TYR A 95 -2.06 -15.26 -13.73
C TYR A 95 -2.79 -16.14 -12.70
N ARG A 96 -4.11 -16.05 -12.65
CA ARG A 96 -4.91 -16.90 -11.77
C ARG A 96 -4.82 -18.39 -12.15
N GLU A 97 -4.84 -18.72 -13.43
CA GLU A 97 -4.71 -20.10 -13.94
C GLU A 97 -3.33 -20.69 -13.60
N GLN A 98 -2.29 -19.90 -13.55
CA GLN A 98 -0.94 -20.35 -13.20
C GLN A 98 -0.72 -20.56 -11.69
N ASN A 99 -1.69 -20.19 -10.84
CA ASN A 99 -1.61 -20.28 -9.38
C ASN A 99 -0.37 -19.60 -8.76
N ILE A 100 0.14 -18.54 -9.38
CA ILE A 100 1.30 -17.79 -8.96
C ILE A 100 0.94 -16.91 -7.75
N THR A 101 1.85 -16.82 -6.79
CA THR A 101 1.69 -15.99 -5.59
C THR A 101 2.43 -14.67 -5.71
N THR A 102 3.59 -14.67 -6.37
CA THR A 102 4.45 -13.48 -6.49
C THR A 102 4.91 -13.26 -7.94
N ILE A 103 5.23 -12.01 -8.28
CA ILE A 103 5.81 -11.68 -9.60
C ILE A 103 7.16 -12.37 -9.80
N THR A 104 7.94 -12.52 -8.74
CA THR A 104 9.23 -13.21 -8.79
C THR A 104 9.07 -14.69 -9.12
N GLU A 105 8.04 -15.37 -8.62
CA GLU A 105 7.69 -16.73 -9.01
C GLU A 105 7.34 -16.84 -10.51
N LEU A 106 6.64 -15.84 -11.06
CA LEU A 106 6.36 -15.77 -12.49
C LEU A 106 7.64 -15.67 -13.31
N ILE A 107 8.59 -14.84 -12.89
CA ILE A 107 9.88 -14.70 -13.56
C ILE A 107 10.67 -16.00 -13.47
N GLU A 108 10.67 -16.68 -12.33
CA GLU A 108 11.35 -17.95 -12.13
C GLU A 108 10.86 -19.06 -13.07
N ARG A 109 9.55 -19.10 -13.33
CA ARG A 109 8.97 -20.11 -14.23
C ARG A 109 9.32 -19.91 -15.69
N HIS A 110 9.65 -18.69 -16.11
CA HIS A 110 9.80 -18.36 -17.53
C HIS A 110 11.20 -17.85 -17.89
N HIS A 111 12.06 -17.56 -16.90
CA HIS A 111 13.34 -16.91 -17.12
C HIS A 111 14.46 -17.57 -16.31
N THR A 112 15.69 -17.15 -16.59
CA THR A 112 16.91 -17.67 -15.93
C THR A 112 17.02 -17.19 -14.49
N LYS A 113 17.82 -17.90 -13.67
CA LYS A 113 18.12 -17.51 -12.28
C LYS A 113 18.67 -16.07 -12.15
N GLY A 114 19.45 -15.61 -13.13
CA GLY A 114 19.95 -14.23 -13.15
C GLY A 114 18.82 -13.19 -13.25
N ALA A 115 17.81 -13.46 -14.07
CA ALA A 115 16.62 -12.60 -14.18
C ALA A 115 15.81 -12.57 -12.88
N VAL A 116 15.72 -13.69 -12.17
CA VAL A 116 15.05 -13.75 -10.85
C VAL A 116 15.77 -12.87 -9.83
N ILE A 117 17.09 -12.99 -9.72
CA ILE A 117 17.89 -12.19 -8.78
C ILE A 117 17.72 -10.69 -9.08
N LEU A 118 17.79 -10.30 -10.34
CA LEU A 118 17.57 -8.91 -10.74
C LEU A 118 16.14 -8.44 -10.40
N GLY A 119 15.15 -9.28 -10.67
CA GLY A 119 13.74 -8.99 -10.33
C GLY A 119 13.52 -8.79 -8.83
N VAL A 120 14.10 -9.65 -8.00
CA VAL A 120 14.04 -9.51 -6.52
C VAL A 120 14.71 -8.21 -6.08
N PHE A 121 15.89 -7.90 -6.61
CA PHE A 121 16.60 -6.66 -6.29
C PHE A 121 15.75 -5.42 -6.64
N CYS A 122 15.22 -5.37 -7.86
CA CYS A 122 14.32 -4.29 -8.27
C CYS A 122 13.09 -4.17 -7.36
N GLN A 123 12.49 -5.29 -6.99
CA GLN A 123 11.34 -5.31 -6.10
C GLN A 123 11.67 -4.74 -4.72
N ILE A 124 12.82 -5.09 -4.14
CA ILE A 124 13.28 -4.54 -2.85
C ILE A 124 13.45 -3.02 -2.96
N VAL A 125 14.11 -2.53 -4.00
CA VAL A 125 14.31 -1.09 -4.19
C VAL A 125 12.98 -0.35 -4.33
N ILE A 126 12.04 -0.88 -5.13
CA ILE A 126 10.70 -0.30 -5.29
C ILE A 126 9.98 -0.23 -3.94
N GLN A 127 10.02 -1.30 -3.16
CA GLN A 127 9.34 -1.33 -1.85
C GLN A 127 9.95 -0.35 -0.85
N LEU A 128 11.28 -0.19 -0.83
CA LEU A 128 11.94 0.81 0.01
C LEU A 128 11.49 2.24 -0.33
N VAL A 129 11.37 2.56 -1.63
CA VAL A 129 10.88 3.87 -2.09
C VAL A 129 9.42 4.08 -1.67
N ILE A 130 8.55 3.08 -1.86
CA ILE A 130 7.14 3.19 -1.50
C ILE A 130 6.98 3.38 0.01
N ILE A 131 7.70 2.62 0.83
CA ILE A 131 7.68 2.75 2.29
C ILE A 131 8.14 4.15 2.72
N SER A 132 9.22 4.65 2.14
CA SER A 132 9.71 6.00 2.43
C SER A 132 8.67 7.09 2.13
N LEU A 133 7.96 6.98 1.00
CA LEU A 133 6.86 7.90 0.66
C LEU A 133 5.71 7.84 1.66
N GLN A 134 5.39 6.66 2.20
CA GLN A 134 4.34 6.53 3.22
C GLN A 134 4.73 7.19 4.54
N TYR A 135 6.00 7.08 4.96
CA TYR A 135 6.47 7.75 6.17
C TYR A 135 6.45 9.28 6.04
N ILE A 136 6.86 9.81 4.88
CA ILE A 136 6.80 11.24 4.59
C ILE A 136 5.35 11.72 4.62
N ALA A 137 4.44 10.99 3.99
CA ALA A 137 3.02 11.34 3.98
C ALA A 137 2.41 11.29 5.39
N GLY A 138 2.72 10.26 6.17
CA GLY A 138 2.28 10.15 7.56
C GLY A 138 2.79 11.29 8.43
N GLY A 139 4.05 11.67 8.29
CA GLY A 139 4.65 12.83 8.96
C GLY A 139 3.95 14.14 8.61
N SER A 140 3.67 14.35 7.33
CA SER A 140 2.95 15.55 6.86
C SER A 140 1.53 15.63 7.43
N ILE A 141 0.82 14.51 7.50
CA ILE A 141 -0.54 14.44 8.07
C ILE A 141 -0.51 14.74 9.57
N LEU A 142 0.39 14.10 10.32
CA LEU A 142 0.50 14.31 11.76
C LEU A 142 0.87 15.75 12.10
N HIS A 143 1.81 16.34 11.37
CA HIS A 143 2.17 17.76 11.53
C HIS A 143 1.00 18.69 11.18
N ALA A 144 0.24 18.41 10.12
CA ALA A 144 -0.90 19.24 9.74
C ALA A 144 -2.07 19.19 10.75
N ILE A 145 -2.31 18.02 11.36
CA ILE A 145 -3.41 17.84 12.33
C ILE A 145 -3.03 18.35 13.73
N LEU A 146 -1.79 18.17 14.14
CA LEU A 146 -1.28 18.43 15.49
C LEU A 146 0.06 19.17 15.43
N PRO A 147 0.14 20.40 14.90
CA PRO A 147 1.39 21.12 14.68
C PRO A 147 2.13 21.44 15.97
N ASP A 148 1.41 21.60 17.09
CA ASP A 148 1.99 21.92 18.40
C ASP A 148 2.60 20.68 19.10
N ILE A 149 2.27 19.47 18.65
CA ILE A 149 2.72 18.22 19.28
C ILE A 149 3.77 17.53 18.40
N PHE A 150 3.53 17.52 17.09
CA PHE A 150 4.38 16.83 16.14
C PHE A 150 5.02 17.82 15.17
N ASP A 151 6.32 17.98 15.29
CA ASP A 151 7.13 18.50 14.19
C ASP A 151 7.18 17.47 13.05
N PHE A 152 7.47 17.91 11.81
CA PHE A 152 7.51 17.04 10.63
C PHE A 152 8.37 15.78 10.84
N HIS A 153 9.58 15.94 11.41
CA HIS A 153 10.49 14.82 11.69
C HIS A 153 9.95 13.87 12.76
N THR A 154 9.41 14.41 13.84
CA THR A 154 8.82 13.61 14.93
C THR A 154 7.57 12.87 14.41
N GLY A 155 6.74 13.53 13.62
CA GLY A 155 5.58 12.92 12.98
C GLY A 155 5.96 11.77 12.04
N MET A 156 7.05 11.90 11.28
CA MET A 156 7.57 10.86 10.41
C MET A 156 8.06 9.63 11.20
N ILE A 157 8.76 9.84 12.33
CA ILE A 157 9.23 8.75 13.19
C ILE A 157 8.05 8.01 13.83
N VAL A 158 7.07 8.74 14.36
CA VAL A 158 5.86 8.15 14.96
C VAL A 158 5.08 7.36 13.92
N SER A 159 4.94 7.89 12.70
CA SER A 159 4.33 7.19 11.58
C SER A 159 5.07 5.89 11.26
N ALA A 160 6.41 5.92 11.19
CA ALA A 160 7.22 4.73 10.93
C ALA A 160 7.03 3.67 12.02
N ILE A 161 7.05 4.03 13.30
CA ILE A 161 6.81 3.11 14.42
C ILE A 161 5.42 2.48 14.33
N THR A 162 4.40 3.27 13.99
CA THR A 162 3.01 2.79 13.88
C THR A 162 2.84 1.80 12.71
N PHE A 163 3.60 1.95 11.62
CA PHE A 163 3.53 1.04 10.47
C PHE A 163 4.34 -0.25 10.66
N ILE A 164 5.35 -0.26 11.53
CA ILE A 164 6.20 -1.44 11.80
C ILE A 164 5.59 -2.34 12.88
N GLY A 165 4.85 -1.78 13.84
CA GLY A 165 4.22 -2.52 14.96
C GLY A 165 2.95 -3.18 14.59
#